data_8e667fb8ac0f94ae6a2a5d14aee1513b
#
_entry.id   8e667fb8ac0f94ae6a2a5d14aee1513b
#
_cell.length_a   1.000
_cell.length_b   1.000
_cell.length_c   1.000
_cell.angle_alpha   90.00
_cell.angle_beta   90.00
_cell.angle_gamma   90.00
#
_symmetry.space_group_name_H-M   'P 1'
#
loop_
_entity.id
_entity.type
_entity.pdbx_description
1 polymer ?
#
loop_
_entity_poly.entity_id
_entity_poly.type
_entity_poly.pdbx_seq_one_letter_code
_entity_poly.pdbx_strand_id
1 'polypeptide(L)'
;MKITSRDLIIDYGHCVEKITSFLRYYLNKNGLKGYVMGVSGGLDSSVCLKLVAQGVGSKRVYALLLPEVATPTEDMEDALTLVKSLKVRYDIINISDIVESVRRSIPIYDVDDRVADGNIKARVRMTILYYYANHLGYAVLGTSDKSELLLGYFTKYGDGGVDLLPIGDLYKTQVRQLARYLELPSRISEKKSSPGLWKGQLAEEELGFTYEEADPFLYAIFDLGLNPNEA
;
A
#
# COMPACT_ATOMS: atom_id res chain seq x y z
N MET A 1 31.39 5.69 5.92
CA MET A 1 31.00 4.26 6.03
C MET A 1 30.08 4.00 4.86
N LYS A 2 30.29 2.97 4.04
CA LYS A 2 29.41 2.72 2.89
C LYS A 2 28.23 1.85 3.36
N ILE A 3 27.05 2.43 3.47
CA ILE A 3 25.82 1.72 3.83
C ILE A 3 25.28 1.01 2.57
N THR A 4 24.82 -0.20 2.73
CA THR A 4 24.34 -1.06 1.65
C THR A 4 23.01 -1.71 2.04
N SER A 5 22.32 -2.33 1.10
CA SER A 5 21.08 -3.08 1.36
C SER A 5 21.25 -4.21 2.40
N ARG A 6 22.49 -4.65 2.69
CA ARG A 6 22.76 -5.65 3.76
C ARG A 6 22.53 -5.08 5.16
N ASP A 7 22.74 -3.77 5.32
CA ASP A 7 22.57 -3.08 6.60
C ASP A 7 21.08 -2.89 6.95
N LEU A 8 20.18 -3.09 5.96
CA LEU A 8 18.74 -3.04 6.11
C LEU A 8 18.09 -4.40 6.44
N ILE A 9 18.89 -5.47 6.56
CA ILE A 9 18.35 -6.80 6.90
C ILE A 9 17.87 -6.79 8.34
N ILE A 10 16.63 -7.26 8.57
CA ILE A 10 15.98 -7.34 9.87
C ILE A 10 15.55 -8.78 10.17
N ASP A 11 15.18 -9.04 11.43
CA ASP A 11 14.49 -10.28 11.81
C ASP A 11 13.02 -10.20 11.36
N TYR A 12 12.69 -10.83 10.24
CA TYR A 12 11.34 -10.80 9.68
C TYR A 12 10.32 -11.54 10.55
N GLY A 13 10.72 -12.56 11.31
CA GLY A 13 9.85 -13.24 12.28
C GLY A 13 9.41 -12.30 13.39
N HIS A 14 10.38 -11.61 14.00
CA HIS A 14 10.11 -10.59 15.00
C HIS A 14 9.31 -9.41 14.43
N CYS A 15 9.59 -8.99 13.21
CA CYS A 15 8.85 -7.94 12.52
C CYS A 15 7.36 -8.31 12.35
N VAL A 16 7.06 -9.51 11.87
CA VAL A 16 5.68 -10.02 11.75
C VAL A 16 4.98 -10.04 13.10
N GLU A 17 5.65 -10.52 14.15
CA GLU A 17 5.10 -10.56 15.50
C GLU A 17 4.74 -9.14 16.01
N LYS A 18 5.63 -8.18 15.83
CA LYS A 18 5.41 -6.78 16.22
C LYS A 18 4.22 -6.17 15.49
N ILE A 19 4.19 -6.28 14.16
CA ILE A 19 3.12 -5.71 13.34
C ILE A 19 1.77 -6.35 13.69
N THR A 20 1.70 -7.67 13.76
CA THR A 20 0.44 -8.37 14.07
C THR A 20 -0.05 -8.10 15.49
N SER A 21 0.85 -7.92 16.45
CA SER A 21 0.52 -7.54 17.83
C SER A 21 0.03 -6.10 17.90
N PHE A 22 0.68 -5.18 17.18
CA PHE A 22 0.23 -3.78 17.04
C PHE A 22 -1.18 -3.69 16.46
N LEU A 23 -1.47 -4.44 15.38
CA LEU A 23 -2.79 -4.45 14.77
C LEU A 23 -3.88 -4.93 15.75
N ARG A 24 -3.62 -5.99 16.52
CA ARG A 24 -4.54 -6.46 17.59
C ARG A 24 -4.74 -5.43 18.68
N TYR A 25 -3.64 -4.83 19.14
CA TYR A 25 -3.67 -3.80 20.19
C TYR A 25 -4.50 -2.59 19.75
N TYR A 26 -4.27 -2.10 18.54
CA TYR A 26 -4.96 -0.92 18.01
C TYR A 26 -6.48 -1.13 17.95
N LEU A 27 -6.94 -2.26 17.42
CA LEU A 27 -8.38 -2.57 17.39
C LEU A 27 -8.98 -2.60 18.81
N ASN A 28 -8.32 -3.30 19.73
CA ASN A 28 -8.85 -3.47 21.09
C ASN A 28 -8.87 -2.14 21.85
N LYS A 29 -7.80 -1.36 21.73
CA LYS A 29 -7.67 -0.05 22.39
C LYS A 29 -8.75 0.95 21.94
N ASN A 30 -9.10 0.93 20.65
CA ASN A 30 -10.04 1.88 20.06
C ASN A 30 -11.48 1.33 19.93
N GLY A 31 -11.75 0.12 20.42
CA GLY A 31 -13.08 -0.49 20.36
C GLY A 31 -13.55 -0.80 18.93
N LEU A 32 -12.61 -0.94 17.97
CA LEU A 32 -12.92 -1.18 16.55
C LEU A 32 -13.19 -2.65 16.30
N LYS A 33 -14.08 -2.93 15.33
CA LYS A 33 -14.50 -4.30 15.01
C LYS A 33 -13.55 -4.99 14.03
N GLY A 34 -12.80 -4.25 13.20
CA GLY A 34 -11.91 -4.81 12.18
C GLY A 34 -11.22 -3.75 11.34
N TYR A 35 -10.67 -4.19 10.22
CA TYR A 35 -9.99 -3.34 9.23
C TYR A 35 -10.63 -3.46 7.85
N VAL A 36 -10.70 -2.34 7.14
CA VAL A 36 -10.94 -2.30 5.70
C VAL A 36 -9.70 -1.80 4.99
N MET A 37 -9.38 -2.39 3.84
CA MET A 37 -8.23 -1.98 3.03
C MET A 37 -8.46 -2.19 1.55
N GLY A 38 -7.80 -1.37 0.73
CA GLY A 38 -7.69 -1.59 -0.71
C GLY A 38 -6.70 -2.71 -1.03
N VAL A 39 -7.05 -3.62 -1.92
CA VAL A 39 -6.17 -4.69 -2.40
C VAL A 39 -6.02 -4.57 -3.89
N SER A 40 -4.85 -4.11 -4.33
CA SER A 40 -4.54 -3.85 -5.74
C SER A 40 -3.94 -5.04 -6.49
N GLY A 41 -3.49 -6.08 -5.77
CA GLY A 41 -2.67 -7.16 -6.35
C GLY A 41 -1.18 -6.80 -6.47
N GLY A 42 -0.78 -5.62 -6.01
CA GLY A 42 0.63 -5.23 -5.86
C GLY A 42 1.28 -5.78 -4.59
N LEU A 43 2.59 -5.60 -4.49
CA LEU A 43 3.44 -6.08 -3.39
C LEU A 43 2.90 -5.62 -2.03
N ASP A 44 2.80 -4.31 -1.83
CA ASP A 44 2.54 -3.69 -0.53
C ASP A 44 1.15 -4.05 0.02
N SER A 45 0.11 -3.96 -0.83
CA SER A 45 -1.25 -4.36 -0.46
C SER A 45 -1.36 -5.85 -0.12
N SER A 46 -0.58 -6.69 -0.79
CA SER A 46 -0.56 -8.14 -0.55
C SER A 46 0.13 -8.49 0.76
N VAL A 47 1.25 -7.84 1.08
CA VAL A 47 1.94 -7.98 2.38
C VAL A 47 1.03 -7.51 3.51
N CYS A 48 0.43 -6.34 3.39
CA CYS A 48 -0.50 -5.81 4.40
C CYS A 48 -1.70 -6.74 4.62
N LEU A 49 -2.30 -7.26 3.55
CA LEU A 49 -3.43 -8.20 3.66
C LEU A 49 -3.04 -9.48 4.40
N LYS A 50 -1.88 -10.05 4.09
CA LYS A 50 -1.38 -11.24 4.78
C LYS A 50 -1.14 -10.98 6.26
N LEU A 51 -0.47 -9.86 6.60
CA LEU A 51 -0.19 -9.46 7.97
C LEU A 51 -1.47 -9.20 8.78
N VAL A 52 -2.42 -8.46 8.24
CA VAL A 52 -3.66 -8.16 8.97
C VAL A 52 -4.52 -9.39 9.16
N ALA A 53 -4.65 -10.25 8.14
CA ALA A 53 -5.39 -11.51 8.25
C ALA A 53 -4.77 -12.44 9.30
N GLN A 54 -3.44 -12.52 9.37
CA GLN A 54 -2.71 -13.26 10.39
C GLN A 54 -2.83 -12.63 11.79
N GLY A 55 -2.82 -11.28 11.84
CA GLY A 55 -2.85 -10.54 13.10
C GLY A 55 -4.20 -10.58 13.80
N VAL A 56 -5.29 -10.31 13.12
CA VAL A 56 -6.62 -10.14 13.72
C VAL A 56 -7.63 -11.20 13.30
N GLY A 57 -7.26 -12.09 12.39
CA GLY A 57 -8.10 -13.12 11.78
C GLY A 57 -8.91 -12.59 10.58
N SER A 58 -9.05 -13.43 9.56
CA SER A 58 -9.66 -13.05 8.27
C SER A 58 -11.11 -12.51 8.39
N LYS A 59 -11.86 -12.94 9.41
CA LYS A 59 -13.23 -12.48 9.66
C LYS A 59 -13.32 -11.00 10.07
N ARG A 60 -12.23 -10.42 10.56
CA ARG A 60 -12.13 -9.00 10.99
C ARG A 60 -11.47 -8.13 9.93
N VAL A 61 -11.33 -8.63 8.70
CA VAL A 61 -10.74 -7.92 7.57
C VAL A 61 -11.75 -7.85 6.43
N TYR A 62 -11.87 -6.68 5.81
CA TYR A 62 -12.65 -6.46 4.61
C TYR A 62 -11.74 -5.90 3.52
N ALA A 63 -11.59 -6.62 2.43
CA ALA A 63 -10.77 -6.21 1.30
C ALA A 63 -11.67 -5.56 0.23
N LEU A 64 -11.28 -4.39 -0.28
CA LEU A 64 -11.94 -3.77 -1.41
C LEU A 64 -11.02 -3.81 -2.63
N LEU A 65 -11.49 -4.43 -3.70
CA LEU A 65 -10.85 -4.41 -5.01
C LEU A 65 -11.52 -3.29 -5.80
N LEU A 66 -10.77 -2.22 -6.06
CA LEU A 66 -11.28 -0.97 -6.62
C LEU A 66 -10.66 -0.70 -8.01
N PRO A 67 -10.96 -1.57 -9.01
CA PRO A 67 -10.41 -1.42 -10.35
C PRO A 67 -10.97 -0.19 -11.07
N GLU A 68 -10.17 0.30 -12.01
CA GLU A 68 -10.51 1.29 -13.02
C GLU A 68 -10.17 0.72 -14.39
N VAL A 69 -10.60 1.34 -15.49
CA VAL A 69 -10.38 0.85 -16.87
C VAL A 69 -8.90 0.51 -17.17
N ALA A 70 -7.97 1.29 -16.61
CA ALA A 70 -6.54 1.07 -16.81
C ALA A 70 -5.93 -0.03 -15.91
N THR A 71 -6.70 -0.61 -14.98
CA THR A 71 -6.19 -1.64 -14.06
C THR A 71 -5.87 -2.92 -14.83
N PRO A 72 -4.62 -3.43 -14.77
CA PRO A 72 -4.25 -4.67 -15.43
C PRO A 72 -5.09 -5.85 -14.94
N THR A 73 -5.50 -6.73 -15.86
CA THR A 73 -6.25 -7.95 -15.51
C THR A 73 -5.47 -8.85 -14.55
N GLU A 74 -4.17 -8.95 -14.74
CA GLU A 74 -3.26 -9.74 -13.90
C GLU A 74 -3.27 -9.26 -12.44
N ASP A 75 -3.32 -7.95 -12.21
CA ASP A 75 -3.38 -7.37 -10.86
C ASP A 75 -4.68 -7.77 -10.16
N MET A 76 -5.80 -7.76 -10.89
CA MET A 76 -7.08 -8.20 -10.37
C MET A 76 -7.12 -9.69 -10.07
N GLU A 77 -6.51 -10.52 -10.90
CA GLU A 77 -6.38 -11.97 -10.68
C GLU A 77 -5.53 -12.28 -9.45
N ASP A 78 -4.42 -11.56 -9.28
CA ASP A 78 -3.54 -11.67 -8.10
C ASP A 78 -4.30 -11.30 -6.82
N ALA A 79 -4.98 -10.16 -6.84
CA ALA A 79 -5.80 -9.69 -5.71
C ALA A 79 -6.90 -10.71 -5.34
N LEU A 80 -7.65 -11.19 -6.34
CA LEU A 80 -8.71 -12.19 -6.13
C LEU A 80 -8.19 -13.52 -5.60
N THR A 81 -7.08 -13.98 -6.13
CA THR A 81 -6.45 -15.22 -5.67
C THR A 81 -6.04 -15.10 -4.20
N LEU A 82 -5.44 -13.97 -3.84
CA LEU A 82 -4.95 -13.75 -2.48
C LEU A 82 -6.11 -13.62 -1.47
N VAL A 83 -7.15 -12.81 -1.75
CA VAL A 83 -8.28 -12.65 -0.82
C VAL A 83 -9.03 -13.96 -0.60
N LYS A 84 -9.18 -14.78 -1.66
CA LYS A 84 -9.80 -16.11 -1.57
C LYS A 84 -8.95 -17.10 -0.77
N SER A 85 -7.64 -17.15 -1.01
CA SER A 85 -6.72 -18.03 -0.27
C SER A 85 -6.70 -17.74 1.22
N LEU A 86 -6.76 -16.46 1.59
CA LEU A 86 -6.82 -15.99 2.98
C LEU A 86 -8.23 -16.03 3.58
N LYS A 87 -9.25 -16.39 2.80
CA LYS A 87 -10.66 -16.42 3.23
C LYS A 87 -11.12 -15.08 3.81
N VAL A 88 -10.60 -13.98 3.27
CA VAL A 88 -10.99 -12.63 3.64
C VAL A 88 -12.27 -12.25 2.89
N ARG A 89 -13.20 -11.59 3.57
CA ARG A 89 -14.38 -11.01 2.93
C ARG A 89 -13.98 -9.87 1.99
N TYR A 90 -14.57 -9.81 0.79
CA TYR A 90 -14.23 -8.78 -0.18
C TYR A 90 -15.42 -8.36 -1.03
N ASP A 91 -15.34 -7.13 -1.57
CA ASP A 91 -16.16 -6.64 -2.67
C ASP A 91 -15.28 -6.14 -3.81
N ILE A 92 -15.85 -6.16 -5.02
CA ILE A 92 -15.25 -5.58 -6.23
C ILE A 92 -16.12 -4.41 -6.64
N ILE A 93 -15.55 -3.21 -6.67
CA ILE A 93 -16.26 -1.98 -7.05
C ILE A 93 -15.46 -1.30 -8.15
N ASN A 94 -15.97 -1.34 -9.38
CA ASN A 94 -15.36 -0.59 -10.48
C ASN A 94 -15.60 0.91 -10.26
N ILE A 95 -14.52 1.69 -10.18
CA ILE A 95 -14.59 3.13 -9.88
C ILE A 95 -14.66 4.01 -11.13
N SER A 96 -14.65 3.43 -12.34
CA SER A 96 -14.54 4.18 -13.59
C SER A 96 -15.65 5.22 -13.75
N ASP A 97 -16.91 4.84 -13.51
CA ASP A 97 -18.04 5.76 -13.65
C ASP A 97 -18.00 6.90 -12.62
N ILE A 98 -17.52 6.61 -11.42
CA ILE A 98 -17.37 7.62 -10.36
C ILE A 98 -16.27 8.61 -10.74
N VAL A 99 -15.11 8.12 -11.18
CA VAL A 99 -14.00 8.95 -11.65
C VAL A 99 -14.44 9.83 -12.82
N GLU A 100 -15.14 9.25 -13.79
CA GLU A 100 -15.63 9.96 -14.96
C GLU A 100 -16.69 11.03 -14.58
N SER A 101 -17.51 10.76 -13.60
CA SER A 101 -18.47 11.74 -13.06
C SER A 101 -17.76 12.93 -12.42
N VAL A 102 -16.68 12.68 -11.66
CA VAL A 102 -15.84 13.74 -11.06
C VAL A 102 -15.18 14.58 -12.16
N ARG A 103 -14.55 13.94 -13.16
CA ARG A 103 -13.92 14.63 -14.31
C ARG A 103 -14.89 15.60 -14.99
N ARG A 104 -16.08 15.11 -15.33
CA ARG A 104 -17.12 15.92 -15.99
C ARG A 104 -17.63 17.08 -15.15
N SER A 105 -17.49 17.00 -13.84
CA SER A 105 -17.94 18.05 -12.91
C SER A 105 -16.92 19.18 -12.71
N ILE A 106 -15.70 19.02 -13.21
CA ILE A 106 -14.60 20.00 -13.04
C ILE A 106 -14.47 20.86 -14.29
N PRO A 107 -14.83 22.16 -14.25
CA PRO A 107 -14.78 23.03 -15.44
C PRO A 107 -13.39 23.21 -16.04
N ILE A 108 -12.34 23.07 -15.22
CA ILE A 108 -10.93 23.23 -15.63
C ILE A 108 -10.22 21.89 -15.81
N TYR A 109 -10.98 20.77 -15.96
CA TYR A 109 -10.38 19.46 -16.14
C TYR A 109 -9.52 19.42 -17.40
N ASP A 110 -8.27 18.98 -17.21
CA ASP A 110 -7.30 18.78 -18.30
C ASP A 110 -6.94 17.29 -18.37
N VAL A 111 -7.21 16.66 -19.52
CA VAL A 111 -6.92 15.24 -19.77
C VAL A 111 -5.40 14.94 -19.83
N ASP A 112 -4.60 15.94 -20.14
CA ASP A 112 -3.15 15.82 -20.24
C ASP A 112 -2.44 15.94 -18.88
N ASP A 113 -3.12 16.48 -17.85
CA ASP A 113 -2.61 16.50 -16.46
C ASP A 113 -2.80 15.13 -15.78
N ARG A 114 -1.90 14.20 -16.09
CA ARG A 114 -1.93 12.83 -15.57
C ARG A 114 -1.86 12.75 -14.05
N VAL A 115 -1.14 13.68 -13.41
CA VAL A 115 -0.96 13.69 -11.95
C VAL A 115 -2.26 14.10 -11.28
N ALA A 116 -2.89 15.19 -11.73
CA ALA A 116 -4.18 15.62 -11.18
C ALA A 116 -5.26 14.54 -11.40
N ASP A 117 -5.32 13.95 -12.59
CA ASP A 117 -6.26 12.88 -12.92
C ASP A 117 -6.03 11.62 -12.07
N GLY A 118 -4.78 11.17 -11.93
CA GLY A 118 -4.43 10.03 -11.07
C GLY A 118 -4.83 10.25 -9.62
N ASN A 119 -4.64 11.46 -9.11
CA ASN A 119 -5.02 11.84 -7.76
C ASN A 119 -6.55 11.80 -7.53
N ILE A 120 -7.38 12.02 -8.56
CA ILE A 120 -8.85 11.80 -8.47
C ILE A 120 -9.12 10.33 -8.13
N LYS A 121 -8.49 9.40 -8.85
CA LYS A 121 -8.67 7.95 -8.66
C LYS A 121 -8.30 7.51 -7.24
N ALA A 122 -7.16 7.97 -6.73
CA ALA A 122 -6.71 7.66 -5.37
C ALA A 122 -7.69 8.18 -4.31
N ARG A 123 -8.22 9.41 -4.48
CA ARG A 123 -9.19 10.02 -3.56
C ARG A 123 -10.58 9.36 -3.62
N VAL A 124 -11.03 8.93 -4.80
CA VAL A 124 -12.25 8.14 -4.94
C VAL A 124 -12.13 6.83 -4.18
N ARG A 125 -11.01 6.11 -4.32
CA ARG A 125 -10.74 4.88 -3.54
C ARG A 125 -10.79 5.14 -2.05
N MET A 126 -10.12 6.18 -1.56
CA MET A 126 -10.14 6.58 -0.15
C MET A 126 -11.55 6.84 0.35
N THR A 127 -12.36 7.57 -0.39
CA THR A 127 -13.76 7.86 -0.02
C THR A 127 -14.58 6.58 0.17
N ILE A 128 -14.42 5.61 -0.72
CA ILE A 128 -15.13 4.32 -0.64
C ILE A 128 -14.63 3.53 0.58
N LEU A 129 -13.31 3.47 0.82
CA LEU A 129 -12.75 2.79 1.98
C LEU A 129 -13.30 3.36 3.29
N TYR A 130 -13.38 4.68 3.43
CA TYR A 130 -13.92 5.32 4.64
C TYR A 130 -15.43 5.13 4.78
N TYR A 131 -16.18 5.03 3.69
CA TYR A 131 -17.60 4.66 3.79
C TYR A 131 -17.76 3.28 4.46
N TYR A 132 -17.00 2.29 4.00
CA TYR A 132 -17.01 0.95 4.60
C TYR A 132 -16.53 0.96 6.05
N ALA A 133 -15.45 1.69 6.34
CA ALA A 133 -14.91 1.81 7.69
C ALA A 133 -15.96 2.36 8.66
N ASN A 134 -16.58 3.46 8.31
CA ASN A 134 -17.60 4.12 9.14
C ASN A 134 -18.84 3.24 9.34
N HIS A 135 -19.33 2.62 8.25
CA HIS A 135 -20.52 1.76 8.31
C HIS A 135 -20.30 0.50 9.15
N LEU A 136 -19.12 -0.09 9.09
CA LEU A 136 -18.81 -1.35 9.78
C LEU A 136 -18.22 -1.14 11.20
N GLY A 137 -17.80 0.07 11.54
CA GLY A 137 -17.02 0.36 12.75
C GLY A 137 -15.59 -0.21 12.66
N TYR A 138 -14.97 -0.09 11.49
CA TYR A 138 -13.63 -0.54 11.14
C TYR A 138 -12.67 0.65 11.04
N ALA A 139 -11.36 0.39 11.01
CA ALA A 139 -10.35 1.37 10.60
C ALA A 139 -9.89 1.10 9.17
N VAL A 140 -9.52 2.17 8.46
CA VAL A 140 -8.87 2.09 7.15
C VAL A 140 -7.39 1.78 7.32
N LEU A 141 -6.94 0.67 6.74
CA LEU A 141 -5.57 0.25 6.75
C LEU A 141 -4.92 0.61 5.42
N GLY A 142 -3.88 1.45 5.47
CA GLY A 142 -3.11 1.83 4.32
C GLY A 142 -1.96 0.88 4.04
N THR A 143 -1.32 1.08 2.90
CA THR A 143 -0.30 0.16 2.38
C THR A 143 1.01 0.85 2.01
N SER A 144 1.16 2.16 2.29
CA SER A 144 2.41 2.87 2.04
C SER A 144 3.51 2.38 2.97
N ASP A 145 4.71 2.27 2.44
CA ASP A 145 5.91 1.90 3.16
C ASP A 145 6.76 3.14 3.53
N LYS A 146 7.86 2.92 4.27
CA LYS A 146 8.74 4.00 4.74
C LYS A 146 9.40 4.75 3.60
N SER A 147 9.81 4.05 2.53
CA SER A 147 10.45 4.68 1.37
C SER A 147 9.50 5.64 0.68
N GLU A 148 8.27 5.22 0.43
CA GLU A 148 7.22 6.06 -0.16
C GLU A 148 6.91 7.28 0.70
N LEU A 149 6.78 7.08 2.01
CA LEU A 149 6.51 8.17 2.97
C LEU A 149 7.65 9.20 3.00
N LEU A 150 8.90 8.76 3.05
CA LEU A 150 10.05 9.66 3.09
C LEU A 150 10.28 10.40 1.77
N LEU A 151 9.99 9.75 0.64
CA LEU A 151 10.06 10.35 -0.68
C LEU A 151 8.85 11.25 -1.02
N GLY A 152 7.77 11.18 -0.22
CA GLY A 152 6.53 11.88 -0.52
C GLY A 152 5.77 11.27 -1.71
N TYR A 153 6.04 10.01 -2.03
CA TYR A 153 5.49 9.32 -3.19
C TYR A 153 4.13 8.67 -2.86
N PHE A 154 3.13 9.50 -2.62
CA PHE A 154 1.75 9.12 -2.35
C PHE A 154 0.79 10.27 -2.65
N THR A 155 -0.49 9.99 -2.85
CA THR A 155 -1.52 11.02 -3.00
C THR A 155 -2.03 11.49 -1.65
N LYS A 156 -1.79 12.77 -1.34
CA LYS A 156 -2.35 13.42 -0.14
C LYS A 156 -3.88 13.32 -0.14
N TYR A 157 -4.44 12.79 0.96
CA TYR A 157 -5.88 12.50 1.10
C TYR A 157 -6.42 11.47 0.09
N GLY A 158 -5.53 10.69 -0.54
CA GLY A 158 -5.85 9.51 -1.32
C GLY A 158 -5.37 8.26 -0.57
N ASP A 159 -4.35 7.60 -1.09
CA ASP A 159 -3.67 6.48 -0.41
C ASP A 159 -2.92 6.90 0.87
N GLY A 160 -2.53 8.19 1.00
CA GLY A 160 -2.05 8.76 2.26
C GLY A 160 -3.15 9.08 3.28
N GLY A 161 -4.44 8.97 2.93
CA GLY A 161 -5.58 9.21 3.81
C GLY A 161 -6.05 7.93 4.48
N VAL A 162 -5.39 7.50 5.55
CA VAL A 162 -5.64 6.22 6.24
C VAL A 162 -5.48 6.37 7.76
N ASP A 163 -5.99 5.40 8.52
CA ASP A 163 -5.91 5.44 9.99
C ASP A 163 -4.58 4.89 10.51
N LEU A 164 -3.99 3.90 9.81
CA LEU A 164 -2.69 3.33 10.16
C LEU A 164 -2.01 2.65 8.96
N LEU A 165 -0.69 2.53 9.06
CA LEU A 165 0.19 1.96 8.03
C LEU A 165 1.02 0.81 8.63
N PRO A 166 0.64 -0.46 8.44
CA PRO A 166 1.33 -1.61 9.05
C PRO A 166 2.79 -1.75 8.65
N ILE A 167 3.12 -1.32 7.43
CA ILE A 167 4.47 -1.38 6.86
C ILE A 167 5.14 -0.02 6.75
N GLY A 168 4.55 1.03 7.37
CA GLY A 168 5.03 2.41 7.29
C GLY A 168 6.41 2.66 7.92
N ASP A 169 6.97 1.68 8.64
CA ASP A 169 8.33 1.72 9.19
C ASP A 169 9.30 0.74 8.49
N LEU A 170 8.86 0.15 7.38
CA LEU A 170 9.68 -0.76 6.56
C LEU A 170 10.05 -0.10 5.24
N TYR A 171 11.31 -0.16 4.86
CA TYR A 171 11.78 0.24 3.54
C TYR A 171 11.24 -0.70 2.45
N LYS A 172 11.09 -0.24 1.21
CA LYS A 172 10.59 -1.06 0.09
C LYS A 172 11.39 -2.35 -0.09
N THR A 173 12.71 -2.29 0.04
CA THR A 173 13.57 -3.48 -0.02
C THR A 173 13.28 -4.46 1.11
N GLN A 174 12.95 -3.99 2.31
CA GLN A 174 12.52 -4.83 3.43
C GLN A 174 11.13 -5.43 3.18
N VAL A 175 10.20 -4.67 2.60
CA VAL A 175 8.86 -5.17 2.24
C VAL A 175 8.95 -6.29 1.21
N ARG A 176 9.85 -6.20 0.22
CA ARG A 176 10.13 -7.29 -0.74
C ARG A 176 10.62 -8.57 -0.04
N GLN A 177 11.53 -8.43 0.92
CA GLN A 177 12.04 -9.58 1.69
C GLN A 177 10.96 -10.15 2.63
N LEU A 178 10.17 -9.28 3.26
CA LEU A 178 9.04 -9.69 4.09
C LEU A 178 7.98 -10.46 3.27
N ALA A 179 7.73 -10.06 2.03
CA ALA A 179 6.83 -10.78 1.13
C ALA A 179 7.31 -12.22 0.87
N ARG A 180 8.63 -12.41 0.68
CA ARG A 180 9.24 -13.74 0.53
C ARG A 180 9.15 -14.55 1.82
N TYR A 181 9.42 -13.93 2.98
CA TYR A 181 9.28 -14.55 4.29
C TYR A 181 7.84 -15.01 4.57
N LEU A 182 6.85 -14.21 4.14
CA LEU A 182 5.42 -14.54 4.24
C LEU A 182 4.95 -15.55 3.18
N GLU A 183 5.84 -16.06 2.36
CA GLU A 183 5.55 -17.02 1.29
C GLU A 183 4.49 -16.52 0.29
N LEU A 184 4.53 -15.22 -0.02
CA LEU A 184 3.71 -14.69 -1.10
C LEU A 184 4.25 -15.19 -2.46
N PRO A 185 3.38 -15.45 -3.46
CA PRO A 185 3.82 -15.89 -4.77
C PRO A 185 4.87 -14.97 -5.39
N SER A 186 5.88 -15.54 -6.06
CA SER A 186 6.98 -14.76 -6.68
C SER A 186 6.48 -13.69 -7.64
N ARG A 187 5.40 -13.96 -8.40
CA ARG A 187 4.75 -12.97 -9.27
C ARG A 187 4.27 -11.71 -8.53
N ILE A 188 4.03 -11.79 -7.20
CA ILE A 188 3.67 -10.64 -6.34
C ILE A 188 4.93 -10.06 -5.70
N SER A 189 5.79 -10.91 -5.09
CA SER A 189 6.97 -10.45 -4.35
C SER A 189 8.05 -9.81 -5.25
N GLU A 190 8.06 -10.13 -6.54
CA GLU A 190 9.00 -9.59 -7.53
C GLU A 190 8.36 -8.56 -8.48
N LYS A 191 7.08 -8.23 -8.25
CA LYS A 191 6.37 -7.24 -9.05
C LYS A 191 7.03 -5.85 -8.88
N LYS A 192 7.20 -5.15 -10.02
CA LYS A 192 7.67 -3.76 -10.01
C LYS A 192 6.65 -2.87 -9.29
N SER A 193 7.15 -1.92 -8.51
CA SER A 193 6.31 -0.97 -7.79
C SER A 193 5.61 -0.01 -8.77
N SER A 194 4.28 0.07 -8.67
CA SER A 194 3.46 0.95 -9.50
C SER A 194 2.29 1.48 -8.69
N PRO A 195 2.03 2.79 -8.70
CA PRO A 195 0.81 3.35 -8.13
C PRO A 195 -0.46 2.97 -8.91
N GLY A 196 -0.32 2.55 -10.18
CA GLY A 196 -1.42 2.11 -11.04
C GLY A 196 -2.46 3.20 -11.32
N LEU A 197 -2.04 4.47 -11.37
CA LEU A 197 -2.93 5.60 -11.65
C LEU A 197 -3.15 5.83 -13.15
N TRP A 198 -2.20 5.40 -13.98
CA TRP A 198 -2.30 5.33 -15.44
C TRP A 198 -1.56 4.13 -16.00
N LYS A 199 -1.85 3.79 -17.25
CA LYS A 199 -1.27 2.62 -17.91
C LYS A 199 0.26 2.73 -18.04
N GLY A 200 0.97 1.72 -17.57
CA GLY A 200 2.42 1.62 -17.67
C GLY A 200 3.20 2.48 -16.68
N GLN A 201 2.55 3.07 -15.67
CA GLN A 201 3.24 3.82 -14.62
C GLN A 201 4.16 2.90 -13.82
N LEU A 202 5.41 3.30 -13.64
CA LEU A 202 6.39 2.64 -12.77
C LEU A 202 7.01 3.66 -11.82
N ALA A 203 7.02 3.34 -10.52
CA ALA A 203 7.49 4.25 -9.49
C ALA A 203 8.97 4.63 -9.68
N GLU A 204 9.83 3.66 -9.95
CA GLU A 204 11.27 3.89 -10.12
C GLU A 204 11.61 4.70 -11.38
N GLU A 205 10.78 4.64 -12.43
CA GLU A 205 10.93 5.49 -13.61
C GLU A 205 10.58 6.94 -13.33
N GLU A 206 9.54 7.19 -12.53
CA GLU A 206 9.15 8.55 -12.13
C GLU A 206 10.12 9.16 -11.12
N LEU A 207 10.65 8.35 -10.20
CA LEU A 207 11.63 8.79 -9.21
C LEU A 207 13.02 9.00 -9.81
N GLY A 208 13.35 8.29 -10.91
CA GLY A 208 14.65 8.36 -11.58
C GLY A 208 15.75 7.55 -10.89
N PHE A 209 15.42 6.71 -9.92
CA PHE A 209 16.31 5.79 -9.22
C PHE A 209 15.53 4.56 -8.73
N THR A 210 16.27 3.50 -8.35
CA THR A 210 15.69 2.29 -7.79
C THR A 210 15.54 2.37 -6.28
N TYR A 211 14.65 1.58 -5.69
CA TYR A 211 14.55 1.48 -4.22
C TYR A 211 15.80 0.83 -3.60
N GLU A 212 16.50 -0.03 -4.33
CA GLU A 212 17.79 -0.59 -3.91
C GLU A 212 18.87 0.48 -3.74
N GLU A 213 18.80 1.57 -4.50
CA GLU A 213 19.69 2.73 -4.36
C GLU A 213 19.20 3.70 -3.28
N ALA A 214 17.88 3.96 -3.24
CA ALA A 214 17.29 4.93 -2.33
C ALA A 214 17.29 4.49 -0.87
N ASP A 215 16.89 3.25 -0.58
CA ASP A 215 16.66 2.78 0.79
C ASP A 215 17.91 2.85 1.68
N PRO A 216 19.13 2.44 1.24
CA PRO A 216 20.35 2.63 2.03
C PRO A 216 20.63 4.10 2.34
N PHE A 217 20.39 4.99 1.38
CA PHE A 217 20.58 6.43 1.55
C PHE A 217 19.55 7.02 2.54
N LEU A 218 18.29 6.66 2.40
CA LEU A 218 17.23 7.07 3.33
C LEU A 218 17.50 6.56 4.74
N TYR A 219 17.94 5.31 4.89
CA TYR A 219 18.33 4.72 6.17
C TYR A 219 19.48 5.48 6.81
N ALA A 220 20.51 5.83 6.03
CA ALA A 220 21.66 6.60 6.51
C ALA A 220 21.23 7.95 7.11
N ILE A 221 20.32 8.66 6.45
CA ILE A 221 19.89 9.99 6.86
C ILE A 221 18.87 9.92 8.01
N PHE A 222 17.80 9.12 7.86
CA PHE A 222 16.66 9.18 8.75
C PHE A 222 16.76 8.26 9.97
N ASP A 223 17.48 7.14 9.87
CA ASP A 223 17.64 6.22 11.00
C ASP A 223 19.00 6.39 11.70
N LEU A 224 20.09 6.64 10.96
CA LEU A 224 21.41 6.83 11.55
C LEU A 224 21.76 8.30 11.79
N GLY A 225 20.99 9.25 11.27
CA GLY A 225 21.21 10.69 11.44
C GLY A 225 22.46 11.22 10.76
N LEU A 226 22.94 10.54 9.69
CA LEU A 226 24.11 11.00 8.95
C LEU A 226 23.79 12.23 8.10
N ASN A 227 24.80 13.06 7.88
CA ASN A 227 24.67 14.17 6.95
C ASN A 227 24.54 13.63 5.52
N PRO A 228 23.67 14.21 4.65
CA PRO A 228 23.54 13.79 3.25
C PRO A 228 24.83 13.73 2.44
N ASN A 229 25.83 14.52 2.81
CA ASN A 229 27.17 14.49 2.16
C ASN A 229 28.08 13.34 2.67
N GLU A 230 27.65 12.62 3.72
CA GLU A 230 28.38 11.51 4.35
C GLU A 230 27.70 10.15 4.11
N ALA A 231 26.47 10.18 3.58
CA ALA A 231 25.61 9.03 3.33
C ALA A 231 25.93 8.31 2.00
#